data_678cbee601b0313af245a15271884e25
#
_entry.id   678cbee601b0313af245a15271884e25
#
_cell.length_a   1.000
_cell.length_b   1.000
_cell.length_c   1.000
_cell.angle_alpha   90.00
_cell.angle_beta   90.00
_cell.angle_gamma   90.00
#
_symmetry.space_group_name_H-M   'P 1'
#
loop_
_entity.id
_entity.type
_entity.pdbx_description
1 polymer ?
#
loop_
_entity_poly.entity_id
_entity_poly.type
_entity_poly.pdbx_seq_one_letter_code
_entity_poly.pdbx_strand_id
1 'polypeptide(L)'
;MARAAVGARKLGGRMAGLSFDLIALQLFAGLALGAIYVLFAIGLSLIFGMLTVVNFAHGAFYMVGAYVGLYLISLGGNFWLCLVAVPLLVGLFGLAVERVLIRPLYGRGIDYPLLLTFGLSYVMVECVRISFGKTGYPFDTPEVLQGAVDIGVGYFPLYRLFVIGATAVVLLALWLFLEKTSFGLIIRAGARDPQIVRVLGVDVSRVWLIVFGIGTAIAGFAGLLAAPLQGVIPEMGGTILAEAFVVTVVGGMGSIGGAVLAGLLVGVVVSMTSLFAPEMAKVSIFALMAIVLIIRPQGFFGRAGLMS
;
A
#
# COMPACT_ATOMS: atom_id res chain seq x y z
N MET A 1 -1.52 -18.43 -38.71
CA MET A 1 -0.96 -17.18 -39.26
C MET A 1 -1.95 -16.00 -39.31
N ALA A 2 -3.22 -16.18 -39.72
CA ALA A 2 -4.20 -15.07 -39.84
C ALA A 2 -4.51 -14.34 -38.53
N ARG A 3 -4.57 -15.02 -37.35
CA ARG A 3 -4.80 -14.40 -36.02
C ARG A 3 -3.68 -13.49 -35.57
N ALA A 4 -2.42 -13.81 -35.92
CA ALA A 4 -1.25 -12.98 -35.58
C ALA A 4 -1.22 -11.69 -36.41
N ALA A 5 -1.61 -11.74 -37.67
CA ALA A 5 -1.68 -10.57 -38.56
C ALA A 5 -2.81 -9.59 -38.19
N VAL A 6 -3.94 -10.09 -37.68
CA VAL A 6 -5.05 -9.25 -37.17
C VAL A 6 -4.66 -8.57 -35.87
N GLY A 7 -3.89 -9.27 -34.98
CA GLY A 7 -3.35 -8.69 -33.75
C GLY A 7 -2.35 -7.57 -34.03
N ALA A 8 -1.43 -7.77 -34.97
CA ALA A 8 -0.43 -6.78 -35.35
C ALA A 8 -1.05 -5.53 -36.02
N ARG A 9 -2.11 -5.69 -36.82
CA ARG A 9 -2.84 -4.57 -37.42
C ARG A 9 -3.63 -3.75 -36.38
N LYS A 10 -4.21 -4.41 -35.34
CA LYS A 10 -4.87 -3.71 -34.22
C LYS A 10 -3.89 -2.95 -33.34
N LEU A 11 -2.69 -3.48 -33.14
CA LEU A 11 -1.62 -2.78 -32.41
C LEU A 11 -1.07 -1.59 -33.21
N GLY A 12 -0.83 -1.73 -34.50
CA GLY A 12 -0.35 -0.64 -35.34
C GLY A 12 -1.34 0.52 -35.47
N GLY A 13 -2.65 0.25 -35.54
CA GLY A 13 -3.68 1.29 -35.55
C GLY A 13 -3.85 2.03 -34.19
N ARG A 14 -3.51 1.40 -33.06
CA ARG A 14 -3.52 2.05 -31.75
C ARG A 14 -2.28 2.92 -31.50
N MET A 15 -1.16 2.60 -32.11
CA MET A 15 0.07 3.39 -31.96
C MET A 15 0.06 4.69 -32.79
N ALA A 16 -0.72 4.76 -33.86
CA ALA A 16 -0.81 5.94 -34.73
C ALA A 16 -1.55 7.14 -34.08
N GLY A 17 -2.16 6.97 -32.91
CA GLY A 17 -2.88 8.02 -32.17
C GLY A 17 -2.27 8.41 -30.81
N LEU A 18 -1.04 7.95 -30.51
CA LEU A 18 -0.36 8.29 -29.25
C LEU A 18 0.19 9.73 -29.31
N SER A 19 -0.59 10.67 -28.80
CA SER A 19 -0.07 12.02 -28.56
C SER A 19 0.84 12.01 -27.33
N PHE A 20 1.85 12.87 -27.32
CA PHE A 20 2.71 13.11 -26.14
C PHE A 20 1.87 13.40 -24.90
N ASP A 21 0.79 14.15 -25.05
CA ASP A 21 -0.13 14.53 -23.98
C ASP A 21 -0.80 13.30 -23.32
N LEU A 22 -1.21 12.33 -24.14
CA LEU A 22 -1.81 11.09 -23.62
C LEU A 22 -0.83 10.28 -22.79
N ILE A 23 0.43 10.16 -23.23
CA ILE A 23 1.49 9.46 -22.50
C ILE A 23 1.79 10.19 -21.18
N ALA A 24 1.87 11.52 -21.22
CA ALA A 24 2.10 12.35 -20.03
C ALA A 24 0.96 12.20 -19.01
N LEU A 25 -0.30 12.29 -19.46
CA LEU A 25 -1.47 12.07 -18.60
C LEU A 25 -1.46 10.67 -17.97
N GLN A 26 -1.05 9.67 -18.74
CA GLN A 26 -0.97 8.29 -18.24
C GLN A 26 0.18 8.10 -17.24
N LEU A 27 1.29 8.82 -17.40
CA LEU A 27 2.36 8.85 -16.40
C LEU A 27 1.87 9.44 -15.07
N PHE A 28 1.16 10.58 -15.10
CA PHE A 28 0.56 11.16 -13.90
C PHE A 28 -0.47 10.23 -13.27
N ALA A 29 -1.28 9.52 -14.07
CA ALA A 29 -2.21 8.51 -13.56
C ALA A 29 -1.46 7.36 -12.88
N GLY A 30 -0.33 6.93 -13.46
CA GLY A 30 0.55 5.94 -12.88
C GLY A 30 1.18 6.40 -11.56
N LEU A 31 1.59 7.67 -11.45
CA LEU A 31 2.10 8.23 -10.20
C LEU A 31 1.02 8.27 -9.11
N ALA A 32 -0.24 8.59 -9.46
CA ALA A 32 -1.34 8.57 -8.49
C ALA A 32 -1.65 7.15 -7.98
N LEU A 33 -1.65 6.15 -8.87
CA LEU A 33 -1.78 4.75 -8.49
C LEU A 33 -0.58 4.29 -7.66
N GLY A 34 0.62 4.64 -8.10
CA GLY A 34 1.87 4.36 -7.40
C GLY A 34 1.91 4.97 -6.00
N ALA A 35 1.32 6.15 -5.79
CA ALA A 35 1.22 6.77 -4.48
C ALA A 35 0.43 5.91 -3.48
N ILE A 36 -0.66 5.26 -3.91
CA ILE A 36 -1.41 4.31 -3.08
C ILE A 36 -0.56 3.08 -2.77
N TYR A 37 0.12 2.52 -3.78
CA TYR A 37 1.03 1.39 -3.57
C TYR A 37 2.16 1.73 -2.60
N VAL A 38 2.72 2.93 -2.71
CA VAL A 38 3.76 3.43 -1.80
C VAL A 38 3.26 3.48 -0.36
N LEU A 39 2.10 4.11 -0.11
CA LEU A 39 1.53 4.20 1.24
C LEU A 39 1.33 2.81 1.85
N PHE A 40 0.69 1.93 1.10
CA PHE A 40 0.42 0.58 1.58
C PHE A 40 1.72 -0.22 1.81
N ALA A 41 2.65 -0.19 0.85
CA ALA A 41 3.90 -0.94 0.93
C ALA A 41 4.84 -0.42 2.02
N ILE A 42 4.81 0.89 2.34
CA ILE A 42 5.60 1.45 3.44
C ILE A 42 5.09 0.95 4.78
N GLY A 43 3.77 0.91 5.00
CA GLY A 43 3.19 0.34 6.21
C GLY A 43 3.62 -1.13 6.38
N LEU A 44 3.55 -1.91 5.30
CA LEU A 44 3.99 -3.30 5.29
C LEU A 44 5.49 -3.43 5.52
N SER A 45 6.32 -2.62 4.86
CA SER A 45 7.79 -2.63 5.01
C SER A 45 8.24 -2.22 6.41
N LEU A 46 7.52 -1.28 7.04
CA LEU A 46 7.80 -0.84 8.40
C LEU A 46 7.56 -1.98 9.41
N ILE A 47 6.43 -2.67 9.28
CA ILE A 47 6.10 -3.83 10.11
C ILE A 47 7.10 -4.96 9.86
N PHE A 48 7.36 -5.31 8.59
CA PHE A 48 8.28 -6.39 8.23
C PHE A 48 9.72 -6.11 8.70
N GLY A 49 10.19 -4.87 8.58
CA GLY A 49 11.54 -4.48 8.99
C GLY A 49 11.81 -4.68 10.48
N MET A 50 10.77 -4.70 11.31
CA MET A 50 10.89 -4.89 12.77
C MET A 50 10.53 -6.30 13.23
N LEU A 51 9.47 -6.89 12.66
CA LEU A 51 8.93 -8.17 13.10
C LEU A 51 9.47 -9.35 12.31
N THR A 52 10.14 -9.10 11.16
CA THR A 52 10.62 -10.12 10.20
C THR A 52 9.56 -11.12 9.76
N VAL A 53 8.28 -10.79 9.94
CA VAL A 53 7.12 -11.61 9.59
C VAL A 53 6.22 -10.84 8.64
N VAL A 54 5.79 -11.49 7.58
CA VAL A 54 4.80 -10.93 6.64
C VAL A 54 3.44 -10.91 7.33
N ASN A 55 2.85 -9.71 7.43
CA ASN A 55 1.51 -9.54 7.98
C ASN A 55 0.46 -9.66 6.88
N PHE A 56 -0.15 -10.84 6.72
CA PHE A 56 -1.22 -11.03 5.74
C PHE A 56 -2.51 -10.27 6.05
N ALA A 57 -2.74 -9.91 7.32
CA ALA A 57 -3.88 -9.06 7.68
C ALA A 57 -3.71 -7.60 7.25
N HIS A 58 -2.53 -7.19 6.74
CA HIS A 58 -2.27 -5.81 6.34
C HIS A 58 -3.26 -5.31 5.28
N GLY A 59 -3.62 -6.16 4.30
CA GLY A 59 -4.66 -5.87 3.33
C GLY A 59 -6.05 -5.70 3.96
N ALA A 60 -6.36 -6.48 4.98
CA ALA A 60 -7.62 -6.33 5.70
C ALA A 60 -7.70 -5.00 6.48
N PHE A 61 -6.60 -4.47 7.03
CA PHE A 61 -6.57 -3.13 7.63
C PHE A 61 -6.81 -2.02 6.58
N TYR A 62 -6.30 -2.18 5.38
CA TYR A 62 -6.60 -1.27 4.25
C TYR A 62 -8.11 -1.27 3.93
N MET A 63 -8.70 -2.45 3.78
CA MET A 63 -10.14 -2.60 3.57
C MET A 63 -10.93 -1.98 4.72
N VAL A 64 -10.59 -2.28 5.98
CA VAL A 64 -11.25 -1.69 7.15
C VAL A 64 -11.18 -0.17 7.12
N GLY A 65 -10.03 0.40 6.70
CA GLY A 65 -9.90 1.85 6.55
C GLY A 65 -10.91 2.45 5.56
N ALA A 66 -11.09 1.81 4.41
CA ALA A 66 -12.09 2.23 3.42
C ALA A 66 -13.53 2.13 3.97
N TYR A 67 -13.88 1.02 4.65
CA TYR A 67 -15.21 0.82 5.24
C TYR A 67 -15.48 1.71 6.44
N VAL A 68 -14.50 1.97 7.30
CA VAL A 68 -14.62 2.95 8.39
C VAL A 68 -14.85 4.35 7.83
N GLY A 69 -14.13 4.73 6.77
CA GLY A 69 -14.37 6.00 6.07
C GLY A 69 -15.78 6.08 5.49
N LEU A 70 -16.25 5.03 4.82
CA LEU A 70 -17.62 4.93 4.29
C LEU A 70 -18.65 5.08 5.40
N TYR A 71 -18.47 4.37 6.52
CA TYR A 71 -19.36 4.42 7.66
C TYR A 71 -19.40 5.81 8.31
N LEU A 72 -18.25 6.44 8.54
CA LEU A 72 -18.20 7.79 9.12
C LEU A 72 -18.90 8.83 8.24
N ILE A 73 -18.76 8.73 6.91
CA ILE A 73 -19.46 9.62 5.96
C ILE A 73 -20.97 9.36 5.99
N SER A 74 -21.39 8.09 6.08
CA SER A 74 -22.83 7.76 6.18
C SER A 74 -23.50 8.30 7.44
N LEU A 75 -22.75 8.55 8.51
CA LEU A 75 -23.20 9.21 9.74
C LEU A 75 -23.20 10.75 9.65
N GLY A 76 -22.99 11.31 8.46
CA GLY A 76 -22.89 12.76 8.24
C GLY A 76 -21.50 13.34 8.49
N GLY A 77 -20.47 12.49 8.60
CA GLY A 77 -19.10 12.92 8.75
C GLY A 77 -18.55 13.58 7.47
N ASN A 78 -17.51 14.39 7.64
CA ASN A 78 -16.82 15.07 6.55
C ASN A 78 -15.60 14.25 6.14
N PHE A 79 -15.30 14.16 4.84
CA PHE A 79 -14.10 13.48 4.31
C PHE A 79 -12.80 13.97 4.98
N TRP A 80 -12.67 15.26 5.23
CA TRP A 80 -11.49 15.85 5.89
C TRP A 80 -11.31 15.35 7.32
N LEU A 81 -12.40 15.12 8.05
CA LEU A 81 -12.37 14.48 9.36
C LEU A 81 -11.92 13.02 9.24
N CYS A 82 -12.37 12.31 8.19
CA CYS A 82 -11.99 10.92 7.95
C CYS A 82 -10.48 10.75 7.71
N LEU A 83 -9.80 11.76 7.11
CA LEU A 83 -8.34 11.72 6.91
C LEU A 83 -7.56 11.58 8.23
N VAL A 84 -8.14 12.04 9.34
CA VAL A 84 -7.54 11.93 10.67
C VAL A 84 -8.16 10.77 11.47
N ALA A 85 -9.47 10.65 11.44
CA ALA A 85 -10.19 9.67 12.25
C ALA A 85 -9.91 8.22 11.78
N VAL A 86 -9.88 7.97 10.48
CA VAL A 86 -9.66 6.61 9.94
C VAL A 86 -8.28 6.06 10.33
N PRO A 87 -7.15 6.74 10.07
CA PRO A 87 -5.86 6.20 10.48
C PRO A 87 -5.74 6.03 11.99
N LEU A 88 -6.35 6.92 12.80
CA LEU A 88 -6.37 6.75 14.26
C LEU A 88 -7.15 5.51 14.69
N LEU A 89 -8.37 5.32 14.17
CA LEU A 89 -9.21 4.17 14.53
C LEU A 89 -8.58 2.85 14.06
N VAL A 90 -8.07 2.80 12.83
CA VAL A 90 -7.41 1.60 12.30
C VAL A 90 -6.09 1.34 13.00
N GLY A 91 -5.34 2.37 13.34
CA GLY A 91 -4.12 2.25 14.13
C GLY A 91 -4.39 1.72 15.54
N LEU A 92 -5.40 2.25 16.25
CA LEU A 92 -5.82 1.76 17.56
C LEU A 92 -6.30 0.30 17.49
N PHE A 93 -7.07 -0.05 16.47
CA PHE A 93 -7.46 -1.43 16.21
C PHE A 93 -6.22 -2.31 15.95
N GLY A 94 -5.25 -1.83 15.18
CA GLY A 94 -3.97 -2.50 14.96
C GLY A 94 -3.19 -2.73 16.26
N LEU A 95 -3.13 -1.72 17.16
CA LEU A 95 -2.51 -1.86 18.48
C LEU A 95 -3.19 -2.97 19.31
N ALA A 96 -4.53 -3.03 19.27
CA ALA A 96 -5.28 -4.07 19.98
C ALA A 96 -4.98 -5.46 19.40
N VAL A 97 -4.96 -5.60 18.07
CA VAL A 97 -4.64 -6.86 17.37
C VAL A 97 -3.21 -7.30 17.70
N GLU A 98 -2.23 -6.41 17.66
CA GLU A 98 -0.86 -6.76 18.01
C GLU A 98 -0.78 -7.25 19.45
N ARG A 99 -1.33 -6.48 20.40
CA ARG A 99 -1.22 -6.78 21.82
C ARG A 99 -1.89 -8.08 22.23
N VAL A 100 -3.06 -8.36 21.65
CA VAL A 100 -3.91 -9.49 22.06
C VAL A 100 -3.59 -10.76 21.27
N LEU A 101 -3.35 -10.63 19.96
CA LEU A 101 -3.26 -11.78 19.05
C LEU A 101 -1.82 -12.07 18.62
N ILE A 102 -1.05 -11.06 18.21
CA ILE A 102 0.27 -11.29 17.61
C ILE A 102 1.36 -11.42 18.67
N ARG A 103 1.34 -10.54 19.67
CA ARG A 103 2.35 -10.49 20.74
C ARG A 103 2.56 -11.81 21.47
N PRO A 104 1.53 -12.61 21.82
CA PRO A 104 1.70 -13.91 22.45
C PRO A 104 2.45 -14.95 21.61
N LEU A 105 2.60 -14.69 20.31
CA LEU A 105 3.27 -15.58 19.36
C LEU A 105 4.75 -15.22 19.14
N TYR A 106 5.22 -14.09 19.69
CA TYR A 106 6.62 -13.72 19.58
C TYR A 106 7.53 -14.80 20.18
N GLY A 107 8.56 -15.16 19.43
CA GLY A 107 9.51 -16.20 19.84
C GLY A 107 9.07 -17.65 19.61
N ARG A 108 7.84 -17.89 19.11
CA ARG A 108 7.35 -19.23 18.79
C ARG A 108 7.70 -19.74 17.39
N GLY A 109 8.37 -18.89 16.57
CA GLY A 109 8.67 -19.17 15.17
C GLY A 109 7.88 -18.28 14.22
N ILE A 110 8.30 -18.23 12.96
CA ILE A 110 7.74 -17.32 11.93
C ILE A 110 6.36 -17.79 11.48
N ASP A 111 6.12 -19.10 11.51
CA ASP A 111 4.88 -19.72 10.97
C ASP A 111 3.63 -19.33 11.76
N TYR A 112 3.74 -19.18 13.09
CA TYR A 112 2.59 -18.88 13.94
C TYR A 112 1.97 -17.49 13.68
N PRO A 113 2.73 -16.40 13.66
CA PRO A 113 2.18 -15.10 13.29
C PRO A 113 1.67 -15.05 11.83
N LEU A 114 2.34 -15.77 10.91
CA LEU A 114 1.94 -15.86 9.52
C LEU A 114 0.56 -16.50 9.36
N LEU A 115 0.34 -17.69 9.99
CA LEU A 115 -0.94 -18.36 9.97
C LEU A 115 -2.04 -17.55 10.69
N LEU A 116 -1.70 -16.93 11.83
CA LEU A 116 -2.64 -16.08 12.56
C LEU A 116 -3.12 -14.91 11.70
N THR A 117 -2.18 -14.16 11.08
CA THR A 117 -2.53 -12.99 10.29
C THR A 117 -3.29 -13.34 9.02
N PHE A 118 -3.02 -14.52 8.44
CA PHE A 118 -3.79 -15.06 7.34
C PHE A 118 -5.23 -15.36 7.76
N GLY A 119 -5.43 -16.13 8.85
CA GLY A 119 -6.76 -16.40 9.40
C GLY A 119 -7.50 -15.13 9.82
N LEU A 120 -6.80 -14.17 10.45
CA LEU A 120 -7.36 -12.89 10.85
C LEU A 120 -7.87 -12.09 9.64
N SER A 121 -7.14 -12.13 8.51
CA SER A 121 -7.59 -11.44 7.30
C SER A 121 -8.95 -11.96 6.82
N TYR A 122 -9.16 -13.26 6.84
CA TYR A 122 -10.46 -13.87 6.50
C TYR A 122 -11.56 -13.45 7.49
N VAL A 123 -11.29 -13.51 8.79
CA VAL A 123 -12.25 -13.07 9.81
C VAL A 123 -12.66 -11.62 9.59
N MET A 124 -11.70 -10.73 9.34
CA MET A 124 -11.98 -9.31 9.09
C MET A 124 -12.83 -9.11 7.83
N VAL A 125 -12.52 -9.81 6.73
CA VAL A 125 -13.30 -9.75 5.49
C VAL A 125 -14.74 -10.25 5.72
N GLU A 126 -14.90 -11.38 6.42
CA GLU A 126 -16.24 -11.92 6.70
C GLU A 126 -17.03 -11.02 7.67
N CYS A 127 -16.41 -10.41 8.67
CA CYS A 127 -17.05 -9.41 9.52
C CYS A 127 -17.59 -8.24 8.70
N VAL A 128 -16.80 -7.74 7.73
CA VAL A 128 -17.25 -6.67 6.82
C VAL A 128 -18.40 -7.14 5.93
N ARG A 129 -18.32 -8.36 5.37
CA ARG A 129 -19.40 -8.92 4.56
C ARG A 129 -20.71 -9.11 5.33
N ILE A 130 -20.64 -9.50 6.60
CA ILE A 130 -21.81 -9.63 7.48
C ILE A 130 -22.40 -8.25 7.77
N SER A 131 -21.58 -7.23 7.98
CA SER A 131 -22.03 -5.88 8.36
C SER A 131 -22.54 -5.05 7.19
N PHE A 132 -21.86 -5.15 6.03
CA PHE A 132 -22.11 -4.30 4.85
C PHE A 132 -22.61 -5.09 3.62
N GLY A 133 -22.62 -6.41 3.66
CA GLY A 133 -22.96 -7.25 2.51
C GLY A 133 -21.78 -7.57 1.62
N LYS A 134 -22.06 -8.32 0.53
CA LYS A 134 -21.03 -8.79 -0.43
C LYS A 134 -20.81 -7.84 -1.62
N THR A 135 -21.76 -6.94 -1.83
CA THR A 135 -21.72 -5.96 -2.94
C THR A 135 -20.81 -4.80 -2.58
N GLY A 136 -20.13 -4.24 -3.58
CA GLY A 136 -19.33 -3.03 -3.37
C GLY A 136 -20.22 -1.78 -3.23
N TYR A 137 -19.66 -0.77 -2.61
CA TYR A 137 -20.28 0.54 -2.43
C TYR A 137 -19.49 1.60 -3.21
N PRO A 138 -20.18 2.52 -3.92
CA PRO A 138 -19.54 3.71 -4.42
C PRO A 138 -19.07 4.58 -3.25
N PHE A 139 -17.99 5.28 -3.45
CA PHE A 139 -17.48 6.26 -2.49
C PHE A 139 -17.27 7.58 -3.24
N ASP A 140 -18.06 8.58 -2.89
CA ASP A 140 -18.05 9.84 -3.62
C ASP A 140 -16.78 10.66 -3.33
N THR A 141 -16.23 11.24 -4.40
CA THR A 141 -15.15 12.20 -4.26
C THR A 141 -15.68 13.49 -3.61
N PRO A 142 -14.98 14.05 -2.60
CA PRO A 142 -15.38 15.32 -1.98
C PRO A 142 -15.59 16.42 -3.00
N GLU A 143 -16.62 17.25 -2.83
CA GLU A 143 -16.99 18.30 -3.79
C GLU A 143 -15.82 19.22 -4.17
N VAL A 144 -15.00 19.60 -3.19
CA VAL A 144 -13.81 20.47 -3.40
C VAL A 144 -12.74 19.80 -4.29
N LEU A 145 -12.72 18.45 -4.35
CA LEU A 145 -11.77 17.67 -5.12
C LEU A 145 -12.39 17.08 -6.41
N GLN A 146 -13.66 17.40 -6.68
CA GLN A 146 -14.29 17.08 -7.95
C GLN A 146 -13.78 18.01 -9.07
N GLY A 147 -13.75 17.46 -10.27
CA GLY A 147 -13.27 18.20 -11.45
C GLY A 147 -11.84 17.87 -11.85
N ALA A 148 -11.30 18.66 -12.75
CA ALA A 148 -9.98 18.46 -13.33
C ALA A 148 -9.26 19.80 -13.48
N VAL A 149 -7.94 19.77 -13.39
CA VAL A 149 -7.05 20.93 -13.56
C VAL A 149 -6.24 20.72 -14.83
N ASP A 150 -6.06 21.77 -15.59
CA ASP A 150 -5.14 21.78 -16.72
C ASP A 150 -3.70 21.79 -16.21
N ILE A 151 -2.96 20.74 -16.53
CA ILE A 151 -1.54 20.58 -16.17
C ILE A 151 -0.60 20.90 -17.34
N GLY A 152 -1.11 21.57 -18.39
CA GLY A 152 -0.34 21.95 -19.58
C GLY A 152 -0.23 20.87 -20.66
N VAL A 153 -0.56 19.62 -20.33
CA VAL A 153 -0.64 18.47 -21.26
C VAL A 153 -2.06 17.88 -21.31
N GLY A 154 -3.03 18.57 -20.67
CA GLY A 154 -4.43 18.18 -20.64
C GLY A 154 -5.05 18.25 -19.24
N TYR A 155 -6.34 17.92 -19.17
CA TYR A 155 -7.09 17.95 -17.92
C TYR A 155 -6.82 16.70 -17.09
N PHE A 156 -6.38 16.90 -15.84
CA PHE A 156 -6.08 15.82 -14.91
C PHE A 156 -7.00 15.89 -13.67
N PRO A 157 -7.60 14.77 -13.20
CA PRO A 157 -8.49 14.77 -12.06
C PRO A 157 -7.83 15.32 -10.79
N LEU A 158 -8.46 16.33 -10.16
CA LEU A 158 -7.93 17.00 -8.97
C LEU A 158 -7.74 16.03 -7.79
N TYR A 159 -8.64 15.05 -7.64
CA TYR A 159 -8.52 14.04 -6.60
C TYR A 159 -7.22 13.22 -6.70
N ARG A 160 -6.78 12.88 -7.92
CA ARG A 160 -5.52 12.14 -8.11
C ARG A 160 -4.29 12.95 -7.70
N LEU A 161 -4.31 14.27 -7.97
CA LEU A 161 -3.26 15.18 -7.47
C LEU A 161 -3.27 15.26 -5.95
N PHE A 162 -4.45 15.32 -5.35
CA PHE A 162 -4.61 15.27 -3.90
C PHE A 162 -4.02 13.99 -3.30
N VAL A 163 -4.26 12.81 -3.90
CA VAL A 163 -3.69 11.52 -3.45
C VAL A 163 -2.16 11.56 -3.47
N ILE A 164 -1.56 12.10 -4.54
CA ILE A 164 -0.10 12.27 -4.63
C ILE A 164 0.40 13.20 -3.52
N GLY A 165 -0.24 14.34 -3.33
CA GLY A 165 0.11 15.32 -2.30
C GLY A 165 -0.04 14.75 -0.88
N ALA A 166 -1.16 14.09 -0.59
CA ALA A 166 -1.41 13.45 0.70
C ALA A 166 -0.36 12.35 1.00
N THR A 167 -0.01 11.55 -0.01
CA THR A 167 1.07 10.57 0.11
C THR A 167 2.40 11.24 0.43
N ALA A 168 2.77 12.30 -0.28
CA ALA A 168 4.00 13.03 -0.02
C ALA A 168 4.05 13.61 1.41
N VAL A 169 2.94 14.11 1.94
CA VAL A 169 2.82 14.59 3.32
C VAL A 169 3.03 13.46 4.31
N VAL A 170 2.39 12.30 4.12
CA VAL A 170 2.57 11.12 5.01
C VAL A 170 4.01 10.62 4.94
N LEU A 171 4.62 10.57 3.76
CA LEU A 171 6.03 10.20 3.59
C LEU A 171 6.97 11.13 4.33
N LEU A 172 6.75 12.44 4.19
CA LEU A 172 7.55 13.45 4.87
C LEU A 172 7.39 13.34 6.40
N ALA A 173 6.15 13.19 6.87
CA ALA A 173 5.88 13.01 8.30
C ALA A 173 6.54 11.75 8.85
N LEU A 174 6.44 10.62 8.14
CA LEU A 174 7.09 9.37 8.53
C LEU A 174 8.62 9.49 8.50
N TRP A 175 9.19 10.12 7.47
CA TRP A 175 10.62 10.36 7.38
C TRP A 175 11.12 11.25 8.54
N LEU A 176 10.42 12.35 8.83
CA LEU A 176 10.75 13.21 9.97
C LEU A 176 10.65 12.45 11.29
N PHE A 177 9.61 11.64 11.47
CA PHE A 177 9.44 10.80 12.65
C PHE A 177 10.61 9.82 12.81
N LEU A 178 10.96 9.10 11.75
CA LEU A 178 12.03 8.10 11.81
C LEU A 178 13.42 8.72 11.93
N GLU A 179 13.73 9.83 11.24
CA GLU A 179 15.08 10.40 11.20
C GLU A 179 15.33 11.42 12.29
N LYS A 180 14.32 12.17 12.75
CA LYS A 180 14.49 13.31 13.64
C LYS A 180 14.05 13.05 15.08
N THR A 181 13.44 11.88 15.38
CA THR A 181 13.00 11.58 16.75
C THR A 181 13.85 10.49 17.40
N SER A 182 13.95 10.55 18.74
CA SER A 182 14.61 9.50 19.53
C SER A 182 13.94 8.14 19.36
N PHE A 183 12.60 8.14 19.19
CA PHE A 183 11.84 6.93 18.95
C PHE A 183 12.18 6.30 17.60
N GLY A 184 12.32 7.12 16.56
CA GLY A 184 12.79 6.67 15.25
C GLY A 184 14.19 6.06 15.28
N LEU A 185 15.09 6.60 16.12
CA LEU A 185 16.42 6.00 16.34
C LEU A 185 16.29 4.59 16.93
N ILE A 186 15.42 4.41 17.93
CA ILE A 186 15.16 3.10 18.57
C ILE A 186 14.57 2.11 17.56
N ILE A 187 13.62 2.55 16.71
CA ILE A 187 13.06 1.73 15.65
C ILE A 187 14.17 1.24 14.70
N ARG A 188 15.02 2.13 14.21
CA ARG A 188 16.12 1.77 13.29
C ARG A 188 17.15 0.86 13.94
N ALA A 189 17.46 1.08 15.21
CA ALA A 189 18.36 0.20 15.98
C ALA A 189 17.73 -1.20 16.17
N GLY A 190 16.46 -1.25 16.59
CA GLY A 190 15.72 -2.50 16.81
C GLY A 190 15.48 -3.32 15.55
N ALA A 191 15.37 -2.65 14.38
CA ALA A 191 15.30 -3.32 13.07
C ALA A 191 16.65 -3.93 12.64
N ARG A 192 17.76 -3.49 13.24
CA ARG A 192 19.09 -4.07 12.99
C ARG A 192 19.39 -5.23 13.94
N ASP A 193 19.23 -4.98 15.23
CA ASP A 193 19.50 -5.96 16.27
C ASP A 193 18.60 -5.70 17.49
N PRO A 194 17.48 -6.40 17.60
CA PRO A 194 16.57 -6.25 18.72
C PRO A 194 17.17 -6.77 20.04
N GLN A 195 18.20 -7.63 20.02
CA GLN A 195 18.82 -8.15 21.23
C GLN A 195 19.69 -7.08 21.88
N ILE A 196 20.53 -6.38 21.10
CA ILE A 196 21.35 -5.28 21.61
C ILE A 196 20.45 -4.18 22.21
N VAL A 197 19.34 -3.84 21.54
CA VAL A 197 18.41 -2.82 22.03
C VAL A 197 17.77 -3.22 23.38
N ARG A 198 17.50 -4.51 23.60
CA ARG A 198 17.02 -5.04 24.89
C ARG A 198 18.07 -4.94 25.99
N VAL A 199 19.33 -5.25 25.68
CA VAL A 199 20.44 -5.12 26.65
C VAL A 199 20.61 -3.67 27.12
N LEU A 200 20.32 -2.69 26.25
CA LEU A 200 20.32 -1.27 26.58
C LEU A 200 19.09 -0.83 27.40
N GLY A 201 18.23 -1.76 27.85
CA GLY A 201 17.08 -1.50 28.70
C GLY A 201 15.81 -1.05 27.97
N VAL A 202 15.76 -1.09 26.65
CA VAL A 202 14.58 -0.69 25.88
C VAL A 202 13.60 -1.87 25.76
N ASP A 203 12.33 -1.62 26.08
CA ASP A 203 11.25 -2.58 25.85
C ASP A 203 10.90 -2.69 24.35
N VAL A 204 11.58 -3.59 23.67
CA VAL A 204 11.39 -3.84 22.23
C VAL A 204 9.95 -4.23 21.90
N SER A 205 9.23 -4.88 22.81
CA SER A 205 7.83 -5.26 22.59
C SER A 205 6.91 -4.04 22.49
N ARG A 206 7.19 -2.97 23.24
CA ARG A 206 6.46 -1.69 23.11
C ARG A 206 6.79 -1.00 21.78
N VAL A 207 8.04 -1.08 21.35
CA VAL A 207 8.45 -0.52 20.06
C VAL A 207 7.71 -1.24 18.91
N TRP A 208 7.66 -2.57 18.96
CA TRP A 208 6.93 -3.37 17.97
C TRP A 208 5.43 -3.04 17.92
N LEU A 209 4.80 -2.91 19.10
CA LEU A 209 3.41 -2.49 19.21
C LEU A 209 3.15 -1.17 18.48
N ILE A 210 3.95 -0.14 18.75
CA ILE A 210 3.76 1.20 18.16
C ILE A 210 4.02 1.16 16.65
N VAL A 211 5.06 0.46 16.21
CA VAL A 211 5.37 0.28 14.78
C VAL A 211 4.23 -0.42 14.05
N PHE A 212 3.64 -1.46 14.66
CA PHE A 212 2.49 -2.15 14.10
C PHE A 212 1.28 -1.23 13.98
N GLY A 213 1.00 -0.42 15.04
CA GLY A 213 -0.07 0.57 15.02
C GLY A 213 0.12 1.64 13.94
N ILE A 214 1.34 2.18 13.78
CA ILE A 214 1.65 3.15 12.71
C ILE A 214 1.47 2.49 11.32
N GLY A 215 2.00 1.29 11.13
CA GLY A 215 1.88 0.59 9.85
C GLY A 215 0.42 0.33 9.47
N THR A 216 -0.41 -0.13 10.41
CA THR A 216 -1.84 -0.35 10.18
C THR A 216 -2.62 0.95 9.99
N ALA A 217 -2.24 2.05 10.69
CA ALA A 217 -2.80 3.38 10.47
C ALA A 217 -2.55 3.87 9.04
N ILE A 218 -1.33 3.70 8.54
CA ILE A 218 -0.96 4.05 7.15
C ILE A 218 -1.74 3.17 6.15
N ALA A 219 -1.91 1.87 6.42
CA ALA A 219 -2.72 1.00 5.59
C ALA A 219 -4.20 1.45 5.53
N GLY A 220 -4.79 1.78 6.68
CA GLY A 220 -6.16 2.31 6.73
C GLY A 220 -6.30 3.65 6.00
N PHE A 221 -5.32 4.53 6.13
CA PHE A 221 -5.27 5.79 5.39
C PHE A 221 -5.19 5.56 3.87
N ALA A 222 -4.34 4.63 3.43
CA ALA A 222 -4.26 4.25 2.01
C ALA A 222 -5.59 3.70 1.49
N GLY A 223 -6.31 2.90 2.30
CA GLY A 223 -7.63 2.39 1.98
C GLY A 223 -8.68 3.49 1.80
N LEU A 224 -8.70 4.48 2.70
CA LEU A 224 -9.56 5.66 2.59
C LEU A 224 -9.27 6.46 1.33
N LEU A 225 -7.98 6.70 1.01
CA LEU A 225 -7.60 7.44 -0.20
C LEU A 225 -7.91 6.70 -1.49
N ALA A 226 -7.91 5.39 -1.47
CA ALA A 226 -8.23 4.58 -2.65
C ALA A 226 -9.73 4.45 -2.89
N ALA A 227 -10.56 4.59 -1.86
CA ALA A 227 -12.00 4.40 -1.92
C ALA A 227 -12.70 5.22 -3.02
N PRO A 228 -12.45 6.53 -3.21
CA PRO A 228 -13.06 7.29 -4.30
C PRO A 228 -12.56 6.91 -5.70
N LEU A 229 -11.41 6.24 -5.83
CA LEU A 229 -10.83 5.85 -7.13
C LEU A 229 -11.36 4.53 -7.66
N GLN A 230 -11.70 3.59 -6.79
CA GLN A 230 -12.06 2.22 -7.19
C GLN A 230 -13.33 1.68 -6.52
N GLY A 231 -13.99 2.48 -5.66
CA GLY A 231 -15.06 2.02 -4.81
C GLY A 231 -14.57 1.18 -3.63
N VAL A 232 -15.50 0.76 -2.78
CA VAL A 232 -15.20 -0.02 -1.57
C VAL A 232 -15.81 -1.41 -1.72
N ILE A 233 -14.97 -2.44 -1.77
CA ILE A 233 -15.39 -3.85 -1.90
C ILE A 233 -14.68 -4.70 -0.84
N PRO A 234 -15.30 -5.78 -0.33
CA PRO A 234 -14.68 -6.60 0.71
C PRO A 234 -13.36 -7.25 0.29
N GLU A 235 -13.16 -7.52 -1.00
CA GLU A 235 -11.97 -8.17 -1.55
C GLU A 235 -10.81 -7.22 -1.84
N MET A 236 -11.01 -5.88 -1.71
CA MET A 236 -9.98 -4.88 -2.06
C MET A 236 -8.68 -5.06 -1.29
N GLY A 237 -8.77 -5.57 -0.05
CA GLY A 237 -7.61 -5.83 0.80
C GLY A 237 -6.71 -6.95 0.28
N GLY A 238 -7.30 -8.03 -0.24
CA GLY A 238 -6.54 -9.14 -0.81
C GLY A 238 -5.85 -8.76 -2.11
N THR A 239 -6.52 -7.98 -2.96
CA THR A 239 -5.95 -7.51 -4.24
C THR A 239 -4.74 -6.61 -4.01
N ILE A 240 -4.88 -5.57 -3.18
CA ILE A 240 -3.79 -4.63 -2.92
C ILE A 240 -2.61 -5.31 -2.19
N LEU A 241 -2.87 -6.30 -1.34
CA LEU A 241 -1.83 -7.03 -0.62
C LEU A 241 -0.90 -7.76 -1.58
N ALA A 242 -1.45 -8.45 -2.60
CA ALA A 242 -0.67 -9.14 -3.60
C ALA A 242 0.21 -8.18 -4.42
N GLU A 243 -0.36 -7.05 -4.84
CA GLU A 243 0.34 -6.02 -5.61
C GLU A 243 1.44 -5.35 -4.77
N ALA A 244 1.15 -5.01 -3.52
CA ALA A 244 2.11 -4.38 -2.61
C ALA A 244 3.18 -5.34 -2.11
N PHE A 245 2.91 -6.63 -2.06
CA PHE A 245 3.95 -7.63 -1.81
C PHE A 245 5.02 -7.57 -2.91
N VAL A 246 4.60 -7.46 -4.17
CA VAL A 246 5.53 -7.25 -5.28
C VAL A 246 6.33 -5.97 -5.09
N VAL A 247 5.66 -4.84 -4.74
CA VAL A 247 6.34 -3.57 -4.47
C VAL A 247 7.39 -3.71 -3.37
N THR A 248 7.04 -4.40 -2.29
CA THR A 248 7.94 -4.60 -1.14
C THR A 248 9.14 -5.48 -1.50
N VAL A 249 8.93 -6.53 -2.30
CA VAL A 249 9.99 -7.43 -2.77
C VAL A 249 10.91 -6.71 -3.77
N VAL A 250 10.35 -6.02 -4.76
CA VAL A 250 11.10 -5.23 -5.75
C VAL A 250 11.88 -4.10 -5.09
N GLY A 251 11.27 -3.42 -4.10
CA GLY A 251 11.93 -2.37 -3.33
C GLY A 251 13.04 -2.88 -2.43
N GLY A 252 12.95 -4.13 -2.00
CA GLY A 252 13.76 -4.77 -0.98
C GLY A 252 13.05 -4.76 0.38
N MET A 253 12.74 -5.94 0.89
CA MET A 253 11.97 -6.13 2.12
C MET A 253 12.54 -5.34 3.31
N GLY A 254 11.69 -4.57 3.98
CA GLY A 254 12.06 -3.70 5.10
C GLY A 254 12.74 -2.38 4.70
N SER A 255 12.89 -2.07 3.41
CA SER A 255 13.44 -0.80 2.93
C SER A 255 12.33 0.19 2.59
N ILE A 256 12.22 1.28 3.37
CA ILE A 256 11.24 2.35 3.12
C ILE A 256 11.55 3.06 1.79
N GLY A 257 12.81 3.42 1.54
CA GLY A 257 13.22 4.06 0.28
C GLY A 257 12.97 3.16 -0.93
N GLY A 258 13.21 1.85 -0.76
CA GLY A 258 12.91 0.85 -1.78
C GLY A 258 11.41 0.76 -2.08
N ALA A 259 10.57 0.74 -1.04
CA ALA A 259 9.11 0.71 -1.20
C ALA A 259 8.57 1.94 -1.95
N VAL A 260 9.15 3.15 -1.70
CA VAL A 260 8.79 4.37 -2.43
C VAL A 260 9.10 4.24 -3.92
N LEU A 261 10.35 3.91 -4.27
CA LEU A 261 10.75 3.80 -5.67
C LEU A 261 10.01 2.68 -6.40
N ALA A 262 9.91 1.50 -5.78
CA ALA A 262 9.20 0.37 -6.37
C ALA A 262 7.71 0.65 -6.54
N GLY A 263 7.06 1.28 -5.57
CA GLY A 263 5.63 1.61 -5.65
C GLY A 263 5.32 2.58 -6.79
N LEU A 264 6.12 3.64 -6.94
CA LEU A 264 5.98 4.57 -8.06
C LEU A 264 6.24 3.89 -9.40
N LEU A 265 7.30 3.07 -9.49
CA LEU A 265 7.63 2.32 -10.70
C LEU A 265 6.51 1.35 -11.08
N VAL A 266 6.01 0.56 -10.13
CA VAL A 266 4.91 -0.38 -10.35
C VAL A 266 3.65 0.36 -10.81
N GLY A 267 3.29 1.48 -10.16
CA GLY A 267 2.16 2.30 -10.56
C GLY A 267 2.27 2.81 -12.00
N VAL A 268 3.45 3.29 -12.41
CA VAL A 268 3.71 3.74 -13.78
C VAL A 268 3.64 2.56 -14.76
N VAL A 269 4.25 1.41 -14.44
CA VAL A 269 4.22 0.22 -15.30
C VAL A 269 2.79 -0.26 -15.52
N VAL A 270 1.99 -0.36 -14.45
CA VAL A 270 0.57 -0.74 -14.54
C VAL A 270 -0.21 0.22 -15.40
N SER A 271 -0.04 1.52 -15.16
CA SER A 271 -0.73 2.56 -15.90
C SER A 271 -0.35 2.55 -17.38
N MET A 272 0.92 2.47 -17.71
CA MET A 272 1.39 2.38 -19.10
C MET A 272 0.91 1.10 -19.77
N THR A 273 0.99 -0.04 -19.09
CA THR A 273 0.50 -1.31 -19.64
C THR A 273 -1.01 -1.25 -19.89
N SER A 274 -1.78 -0.61 -19.01
CA SER A 274 -3.23 -0.48 -19.18
C SER A 274 -3.63 0.35 -20.40
N LEU A 275 -2.77 1.27 -20.86
CA LEU A 275 -2.99 2.06 -22.08
C LEU A 275 -2.95 1.17 -23.34
N PHE A 276 -2.02 0.23 -23.39
CA PHE A 276 -1.80 -0.63 -24.57
C PHE A 276 -2.57 -1.95 -24.48
N ALA A 277 -2.56 -2.57 -23.31
CA ALA A 277 -3.13 -3.89 -23.05
C ALA A 277 -3.72 -3.96 -21.63
N PRO A 278 -4.96 -3.45 -21.42
CA PRO A 278 -5.59 -3.40 -20.09
C PRO A 278 -5.62 -4.77 -19.38
N GLU A 279 -5.80 -5.84 -20.14
CA GLU A 279 -5.86 -7.22 -19.64
C GLU A 279 -4.51 -7.69 -19.06
N MET A 280 -3.39 -7.08 -19.51
CA MET A 280 -2.04 -7.41 -19.08
C MET A 280 -1.55 -6.51 -17.93
N ALA A 281 -2.32 -5.51 -17.53
CA ALA A 281 -1.89 -4.54 -16.51
C ALA A 281 -1.52 -5.22 -15.18
N LYS A 282 -2.31 -6.18 -14.72
CA LYS A 282 -1.98 -6.95 -13.50
C LYS A 282 -0.81 -7.92 -13.70
N VAL A 283 -0.68 -8.50 -14.89
CA VAL A 283 0.41 -9.42 -15.21
C VAL A 283 1.75 -8.67 -15.26
N SER A 284 1.74 -7.40 -15.70
CA SER A 284 2.95 -6.57 -15.80
C SER A 284 3.64 -6.36 -14.45
N ILE A 285 2.89 -6.34 -13.35
CA ILE A 285 3.42 -6.24 -11.99
C ILE A 285 4.32 -7.44 -11.68
N PHE A 286 3.81 -8.64 -11.92
CA PHE A 286 4.55 -9.88 -11.65
C PHE A 286 5.72 -10.08 -12.63
N ALA A 287 5.55 -9.67 -13.91
CA ALA A 287 6.63 -9.68 -14.87
C ALA A 287 7.77 -8.74 -14.45
N LEU A 288 7.45 -7.53 -13.99
CA LEU A 288 8.43 -6.59 -13.42
C LEU A 288 9.17 -7.22 -12.23
N MET A 289 8.44 -7.85 -11.31
CA MET A 289 9.03 -8.53 -10.16
C MET A 289 10.03 -9.61 -10.61
N ALA A 290 9.63 -10.47 -11.55
CA ALA A 290 10.49 -11.52 -12.07
C ALA A 290 11.78 -10.96 -12.68
N ILE A 291 11.67 -9.90 -13.51
CA ILE A 291 12.82 -9.23 -14.13
C ILE A 291 13.76 -8.66 -13.04
N VAL A 292 13.20 -7.94 -12.06
CA VAL A 292 14.02 -7.34 -11.00
C VAL A 292 14.71 -8.41 -10.16
N LEU A 293 14.02 -9.50 -9.78
CA LEU A 293 14.62 -10.57 -8.98
C LEU A 293 15.70 -11.36 -9.73
N ILE A 294 15.58 -11.52 -11.04
CA ILE A 294 16.63 -12.14 -11.89
C ILE A 294 17.88 -11.26 -11.91
N ILE A 295 17.73 -9.93 -12.01
CA ILE A 295 18.85 -8.99 -12.10
C ILE A 295 19.42 -8.66 -10.71
N ARG A 296 18.53 -8.49 -9.71
CA ARG A 296 18.84 -8.14 -8.32
C ARG A 296 17.98 -8.94 -7.35
N PRO A 297 18.41 -10.13 -6.92
CA PRO A 297 17.63 -11.00 -6.02
C PRO A 297 17.23 -10.35 -4.69
N GLN A 298 17.94 -9.31 -4.26
CA GLN A 298 17.67 -8.57 -3.01
C GLN A 298 16.71 -7.39 -3.19
N GLY A 299 16.22 -7.14 -4.43
CA GLY A 299 15.49 -5.93 -4.76
C GLY A 299 16.41 -4.69 -4.88
N PHE A 300 15.81 -3.50 -5.02
CA PHE A 300 16.59 -2.26 -5.26
C PHE A 300 17.46 -1.86 -4.07
N PHE A 301 16.93 -1.96 -2.85
CA PHE A 301 17.56 -1.51 -1.59
C PHE A 301 17.55 -2.58 -0.50
N GLY A 302 17.38 -3.84 -0.84
CA GLY A 302 17.47 -4.97 0.08
C GLY A 302 18.89 -5.18 0.59
N ARG A 303 19.02 -5.70 1.82
CA ARG A 303 20.31 -6.04 2.40
C ARG A 303 20.67 -7.48 2.09
N ALA A 304 21.94 -7.71 1.76
CA ALA A 304 22.49 -9.06 1.69
C ALA A 304 22.44 -9.69 3.09
N GLY A 305 21.80 -10.84 3.24
CA GLY A 305 21.78 -11.59 4.49
C GLY A 305 20.39 -11.89 5.10
N LEU A 306 19.28 -11.38 4.55
CA LEU A 306 17.94 -11.74 5.02
C LEU A 306 17.38 -13.04 4.38
N MET A 307 18.07 -13.59 3.40
CA MET A 307 17.72 -14.82 2.67
C MET A 307 18.87 -15.83 2.54
N SER A 308 19.95 -15.66 3.30
CA SER A 308 21.03 -16.65 3.38
C SER A 308 20.99 -17.45 4.67
#